data_7805c73bb6edeac325ad51539aa00512
#
_entry.id   7805c73bb6edeac325ad51539aa00512
#
_cell.length_a   1.000
_cell.length_b   1.000
_cell.length_c   1.000
_cell.angle_alpha   90.00
_cell.angle_beta   90.00
_cell.angle_gamma   90.00
#
_symmetry.space_group_name_H-M   'P 1'
#
loop_
_entity.id
_entity.type
_entity.pdbx_description
1 polymer ?
#
loop_
_entity_poly.entity_id
_entity_poly.type
_entity_poly.pdbx_seq_one_letter_code
_entity_poly.pdbx_strand_id
1 'polypeptide(L)'
;MRRQTAVNFALFALASLSAAQTTLIRNATVLTVTKGTIQNGSVLIENGKIAAIGTNVSAPADATVVDATGKYLMPGIIDCHSHTAIEGGVNEATLSDSSMANIKDVIDPFDINIYRGLAGGLTVSNVLHGSANAIGGQTIVVKLRWGKTAQEMLFEGATPGIKFALGENPKRAGQPSGGFLTQGPATDRRYPGTRMGVEEVIRESFTEAKNYQADWKEYNERVARGEHPIPPHKDLRLEPLVEVLEGKRYVHAHCYRSDEILMLIRVADEMGFKIRTFQHVLEGYKVANEIAAHGAGASTFSDWWAYKAEAYDATPYNAAILTRKGVVVSVNSDSDELQRHLNLEAAKSMRYGGLNETEALALVTINPAKQLGIDDRVGSIEVGKSADLVLFDQHPLSNFSKALKVWIDGHEYFDRERDLETRPKFEQQKKMLLDKENAKPAKSPGAGRPGTNSAVTPIGEATR
;
A
#
# COMPACT_ATOMS: atom_id res chain seq x y z
N MET A 1 28.33 5.23 -65.57
CA MET A 1 27.03 5.83 -65.13
C MET A 1 26.14 4.71 -64.63
N ARG A 2 26.06 4.47 -63.33
CA ARG A 2 25.07 3.55 -62.72
C ARG A 2 24.17 4.40 -61.81
N ARG A 3 22.90 4.45 -62.13
CA ARG A 3 21.84 5.12 -61.35
C ARG A 3 21.48 4.21 -60.19
N GLN A 4 21.70 4.65 -58.95
CA GLN A 4 21.16 4.04 -57.75
C GLN A 4 19.76 4.63 -57.50
N THR A 5 18.74 3.77 -57.56
CA THR A 5 17.37 4.09 -57.23
C THR A 5 17.21 3.87 -55.71
N ALA A 6 17.08 4.96 -54.94
CA ALA A 6 16.75 4.89 -53.53
C ALA A 6 15.24 4.59 -53.36
N VAL A 7 14.91 3.45 -52.77
CA VAL A 7 13.55 3.10 -52.37
C VAL A 7 13.39 3.55 -50.92
N ASN A 8 12.59 4.61 -50.73
CA ASN A 8 12.16 5.07 -49.40
C ASN A 8 11.04 4.15 -48.89
N PHE A 9 11.34 3.30 -47.92
CA PHE A 9 10.33 2.59 -47.12
C PHE A 9 9.86 3.55 -46.03
N ALA A 10 8.67 4.13 -46.21
CA ALA A 10 7.94 4.80 -45.13
C ALA A 10 7.28 3.73 -44.26
N LEU A 11 7.86 3.42 -43.11
CA LEU A 11 7.19 2.66 -42.06
C LEU A 11 6.10 3.56 -41.45
N PHE A 12 4.85 3.35 -41.84
CA PHE A 12 3.71 3.80 -41.07
C PHE A 12 3.59 2.92 -39.83
N ALA A 13 4.07 3.39 -38.68
CA ALA A 13 3.71 2.83 -37.39
C ALA A 13 2.23 3.17 -37.15
N LEU A 14 1.33 2.23 -37.46
CA LEU A 14 -0.03 2.24 -36.95
C LEU A 14 0.07 2.03 -35.43
N ALA A 15 0.12 3.10 -34.66
CA ALA A 15 -0.24 3.08 -33.25
C ALA A 15 -1.74 2.71 -33.22
N SER A 16 -2.03 1.45 -32.92
CA SER A 16 -3.37 1.03 -32.55
C SER A 16 -3.75 1.81 -31.28
N LEU A 17 -4.43 2.95 -31.44
CA LEU A 17 -5.22 3.55 -30.38
C LEU A 17 -6.25 2.48 -30.02
N SER A 18 -5.94 1.65 -29.00
CA SER A 18 -6.97 0.87 -28.31
C SER A 18 -7.96 1.90 -27.79
N ALA A 19 -9.08 2.05 -28.47
CA ALA A 19 -10.17 2.90 -28.02
C ALA A 19 -10.49 2.44 -26.59
N ALA A 20 -10.37 3.33 -25.62
CA ALA A 20 -10.67 2.99 -24.23
C ALA A 20 -12.13 2.56 -24.18
N GLN A 21 -12.38 1.33 -23.76
CA GLN A 21 -13.69 0.69 -23.76
C GLN A 21 -14.65 1.50 -22.88
N THR A 22 -15.71 2.05 -23.48
CA THR A 22 -16.78 2.70 -22.73
C THR A 22 -17.61 1.64 -22.01
N THR A 23 -17.85 1.81 -20.71
CA THR A 23 -18.63 0.88 -19.90
C THR A 23 -19.72 1.63 -19.13
N LEU A 24 -20.97 1.16 -19.24
CA LEU A 24 -22.08 1.62 -18.41
C LEU A 24 -22.44 0.54 -17.40
N ILE A 25 -22.20 0.83 -16.11
CA ILE A 25 -22.71 0.02 -14.99
C ILE A 25 -24.05 0.65 -14.59
N ARG A 26 -25.17 -0.10 -14.69
CA ARG A 26 -26.50 0.44 -14.45
C ARG A 26 -27.27 -0.30 -13.36
N ASN A 27 -28.28 0.37 -12.79
CA ASN A 27 -29.23 -0.19 -11.84
C ASN A 27 -28.61 -0.63 -10.50
N ALA A 28 -27.42 -0.11 -10.15
CA ALA A 28 -26.75 -0.44 -8.90
C ALA A 28 -27.27 0.40 -7.70
N THR A 29 -27.11 -0.10 -6.49
CA THR A 29 -26.97 0.77 -5.33
C THR A 29 -25.56 1.33 -5.32
N VAL A 30 -25.41 2.61 -5.71
CA VAL A 30 -24.08 3.26 -5.82
C VAL A 30 -23.74 3.92 -4.50
N LEU A 31 -22.70 3.40 -3.82
CA LEU A 31 -22.14 3.93 -2.57
C LEU A 31 -21.02 4.91 -2.94
N THR A 32 -21.32 6.20 -3.03
CA THR A 32 -20.33 7.20 -3.50
C THR A 32 -19.26 7.51 -2.46
N VAL A 33 -19.52 7.23 -1.19
CA VAL A 33 -18.74 7.53 0.01
C VAL A 33 -18.77 9.01 0.39
N THR A 34 -18.65 9.92 -0.55
CA THR A 34 -18.59 11.38 -0.29
C THR A 34 -19.89 12.13 -0.55
N LYS A 35 -20.79 11.57 -1.37
CA LYS A 35 -22.05 12.23 -1.81
C LYS A 35 -23.30 11.40 -1.53
N GLY A 36 -23.21 10.46 -0.58
CA GLY A 36 -24.32 9.59 -0.19
C GLY A 36 -24.53 8.41 -1.13
N THR A 37 -25.67 7.74 -0.98
CA THR A 37 -26.05 6.53 -1.73
C THR A 37 -27.08 6.86 -2.81
N ILE A 38 -26.86 6.36 -4.02
CA ILE A 38 -27.80 6.51 -5.14
C ILE A 38 -28.43 5.15 -5.42
N GLN A 39 -29.74 5.04 -5.15
CA GLN A 39 -30.52 3.84 -5.46
C GLN A 39 -30.81 3.74 -6.96
N ASN A 40 -30.74 2.55 -7.54
CA ASN A 40 -30.89 2.29 -8.97
C ASN A 40 -30.01 3.24 -9.82
N GLY A 41 -28.82 3.53 -9.31
CA GLY A 41 -27.86 4.43 -9.93
C GLY A 41 -27.11 3.77 -11.08
N SER A 42 -26.55 4.61 -11.93
CA SER A 42 -25.69 4.20 -13.04
C SER A 42 -24.41 5.02 -13.02
N VAL A 43 -23.31 4.39 -13.45
CA VAL A 43 -22.00 5.01 -13.60
C VAL A 43 -21.50 4.74 -15.01
N LEU A 44 -21.20 5.80 -15.75
CA LEU A 44 -20.58 5.73 -17.07
C LEU A 44 -19.06 5.89 -16.92
N ILE A 45 -18.34 4.98 -17.51
CA ILE A 45 -16.88 4.96 -17.58
C ILE A 45 -16.46 5.24 -19.01
N GLU A 46 -15.63 6.28 -19.18
CA GLU A 46 -15.03 6.64 -20.47
C GLU A 46 -13.55 7.01 -20.25
N ASN A 47 -12.69 6.51 -21.12
CA ASN A 47 -11.25 6.80 -21.07
C ASN A 47 -10.62 6.55 -19.68
N GLY A 48 -11.06 5.48 -19.00
CA GLY A 48 -10.55 5.10 -17.68
C GLY A 48 -11.07 5.94 -16.51
N LYS A 49 -11.99 6.88 -16.77
CA LYS A 49 -12.53 7.79 -15.76
C LYS A 49 -14.04 7.66 -15.64
N ILE A 50 -14.54 8.10 -14.51
CA ILE A 50 -15.97 8.24 -14.27
C ILE A 50 -16.46 9.47 -15.05
N ALA A 51 -17.24 9.27 -16.11
CA ALA A 51 -17.75 10.32 -16.98
C ALA A 51 -19.10 10.88 -16.52
N ALA A 52 -19.98 10.01 -16.01
CA ALA A 52 -21.30 10.41 -15.50
C ALA A 52 -21.77 9.48 -14.38
N ILE A 53 -22.61 10.02 -13.48
CA ILE A 53 -23.24 9.32 -12.36
C ILE A 53 -24.69 9.81 -12.22
N GLY A 54 -25.63 8.92 -12.02
CA GLY A 54 -27.03 9.29 -11.77
C GLY A 54 -28.00 8.14 -12.02
N THR A 55 -29.30 8.38 -11.94
CA THR A 55 -30.34 7.37 -12.22
C THR A 55 -30.64 7.24 -13.71
N ASN A 56 -30.41 8.29 -14.48
CA ASN A 56 -30.71 8.37 -15.91
C ASN A 56 -29.45 8.73 -16.71
N VAL A 57 -28.47 7.81 -16.71
CA VAL A 57 -27.22 7.99 -17.47
C VAL A 57 -27.35 7.31 -18.83
N SER A 58 -27.18 8.09 -19.89
CA SER A 58 -27.11 7.56 -21.26
C SER A 58 -25.70 7.11 -21.60
N ALA A 59 -25.57 6.06 -22.39
CA ALA A 59 -24.29 5.59 -22.90
C ALA A 59 -24.30 5.54 -24.42
N PRO A 60 -23.15 5.64 -25.11
CA PRO A 60 -23.01 5.35 -26.53
C PRO A 60 -23.53 3.94 -26.89
N ALA A 61 -23.96 3.75 -28.13
CA ALA A 61 -24.53 2.48 -28.55
C ALA A 61 -23.55 1.30 -28.54
N ASP A 62 -22.26 1.58 -28.59
CA ASP A 62 -21.14 0.62 -28.55
C ASP A 62 -20.59 0.38 -27.12
N ALA A 63 -21.20 1.02 -26.12
CA ALA A 63 -20.77 0.82 -24.73
C ALA A 63 -21.07 -0.60 -24.23
N THR A 64 -20.12 -1.17 -23.50
CA THR A 64 -20.37 -2.41 -22.73
C THR A 64 -21.31 -2.10 -21.56
N VAL A 65 -22.45 -2.79 -21.50
CA VAL A 65 -23.43 -2.60 -20.43
C VAL A 65 -23.33 -3.70 -19.40
N VAL A 66 -23.13 -3.32 -18.13
CA VAL A 66 -23.14 -4.21 -16.96
C VAL A 66 -24.41 -3.94 -16.16
N ASP A 67 -25.31 -4.92 -16.12
CA ASP A 67 -26.51 -4.83 -15.29
C ASP A 67 -26.18 -5.20 -13.84
N ALA A 68 -26.30 -4.24 -12.96
CA ALA A 68 -26.00 -4.35 -11.52
C ALA A 68 -27.26 -4.32 -10.66
N THR A 69 -28.43 -4.72 -11.21
CA THR A 69 -29.68 -4.78 -10.47
C THR A 69 -29.53 -5.61 -9.20
N GLY A 70 -29.89 -5.03 -8.03
CA GLY A 70 -29.79 -5.65 -6.73
C GLY A 70 -28.35 -5.78 -6.18
N LYS A 71 -27.36 -5.18 -6.85
CA LYS A 71 -25.93 -5.21 -6.47
C LYS A 71 -25.47 -3.85 -5.98
N TYR A 72 -24.29 -3.82 -5.37
CA TYR A 72 -23.70 -2.62 -4.77
C TYR A 72 -22.42 -2.25 -5.52
N LEU A 73 -22.34 -1.01 -5.97
CA LEU A 73 -21.15 -0.44 -6.59
C LEU A 73 -20.49 0.55 -5.64
N MET A 74 -19.21 0.37 -5.35
CA MET A 74 -18.43 1.27 -4.50
C MET A 74 -17.07 1.59 -5.12
N PRO A 75 -16.34 2.61 -4.61
CA PRO A 75 -14.94 2.82 -4.98
C PRO A 75 -14.10 1.59 -4.67
N GLY A 76 -13.04 1.37 -5.42
CA GLY A 76 -12.04 0.36 -5.10
C GLY A 76 -11.50 0.52 -3.69
N ILE A 77 -11.27 -0.61 -3.03
CA ILE A 77 -10.65 -0.65 -1.71
C ILE A 77 -9.17 -0.24 -1.83
N ILE A 78 -8.68 0.51 -0.85
CA ILE A 78 -7.30 1.00 -0.78
C ILE A 78 -6.68 0.52 0.53
N ASP A 79 -5.53 -0.16 0.44
CA ASP A 79 -4.73 -0.56 1.59
C ASP A 79 -3.58 0.42 1.81
N CYS A 80 -3.60 1.13 2.94
CA CYS A 80 -2.57 2.12 3.28
C CYS A 80 -1.25 1.48 3.76
N HIS A 81 -1.23 0.16 4.02
CA HIS A 81 -0.07 -0.56 4.50
C HIS A 81 -0.06 -2.01 4.04
N SER A 82 0.75 -2.30 3.06
CA SER A 82 0.92 -3.65 2.50
C SER A 82 2.39 -3.99 2.29
N HIS A 83 2.69 -5.29 2.29
CA HIS A 83 3.97 -5.87 1.89
C HIS A 83 3.79 -6.85 0.71
N THR A 84 2.63 -6.85 0.08
CA THR A 84 2.30 -7.65 -1.11
C THR A 84 3.06 -7.14 -2.34
N ALA A 85 3.25 -7.99 -3.31
CA ALA A 85 3.97 -7.71 -4.56
C ALA A 85 5.46 -7.36 -4.34
N ILE A 86 6.10 -7.98 -3.36
CA ILE A 86 7.54 -7.84 -3.11
C ILE A 86 8.20 -9.20 -3.20
N GLU A 87 9.24 -9.31 -4.03
CA GLU A 87 10.08 -10.50 -4.05
C GLU A 87 11.20 -10.40 -3.01
N GLY A 88 11.41 -11.50 -2.27
CA GLY A 88 12.45 -11.60 -1.24
C GLY A 88 12.08 -10.91 0.06
N GLY A 89 13.05 -10.26 0.71
CA GLY A 89 12.83 -9.59 1.99
C GLY A 89 12.31 -8.18 1.85
N VAL A 90 11.43 -7.78 2.76
CA VAL A 90 10.87 -6.42 2.83
C VAL A 90 11.73 -5.44 3.64
N ASN A 91 12.86 -5.89 4.17
CA ASN A 91 13.73 -5.10 5.04
C ASN A 91 15.18 -5.08 4.55
N GLU A 92 15.73 -3.90 4.28
CA GLU A 92 17.16 -3.67 4.29
C GLU A 92 17.58 -3.36 5.75
N ALA A 93 17.93 -4.42 6.51
CA ALA A 93 18.04 -4.33 7.96
C ALA A 93 19.47 -4.07 8.47
N THR A 94 20.44 -3.87 7.59
CA THR A 94 21.87 -3.75 7.98
C THR A 94 22.23 -2.41 8.59
N LEU A 95 21.49 -1.33 8.25
CA LEU A 95 21.66 0.02 8.77
C LEU A 95 20.48 0.43 9.64
N SER A 96 20.70 1.38 10.56
CA SER A 96 19.63 1.98 11.36
C SER A 96 18.77 2.94 10.54
N ASP A 97 19.37 3.55 9.54
CA ASP A 97 18.78 4.39 8.52
C ASP A 97 19.13 3.83 7.13
N SER A 98 18.15 3.29 6.45
CA SER A 98 18.23 2.74 5.09
C SER A 98 17.33 3.50 4.10
N SER A 99 17.16 4.80 4.31
CA SER A 99 16.29 5.70 3.53
C SER A 99 16.55 5.68 2.02
N MET A 100 17.75 5.30 1.57
CA MET A 100 18.10 5.13 0.16
C MET A 100 17.51 3.87 -0.48
N ALA A 101 17.13 2.85 0.29
CA ALA A 101 16.52 1.63 -0.25
C ALA A 101 15.11 1.94 -0.79
N ASN A 102 14.73 1.36 -1.92
CA ASN A 102 13.45 1.67 -2.55
C ASN A 102 12.68 0.39 -2.90
N ILE A 103 11.47 0.27 -2.38
CA ILE A 103 10.60 -0.89 -2.63
C ILE A 103 10.25 -1.06 -4.12
N LYS A 104 10.23 0.01 -4.90
CA LYS A 104 9.94 -0.08 -6.36
C LYS A 104 10.88 -1.03 -7.10
N ASP A 105 12.11 -1.24 -6.58
CA ASP A 105 13.16 -2.00 -7.25
C ASP A 105 12.97 -3.53 -7.05
N VAL A 106 12.05 -3.94 -6.19
CA VAL A 106 11.75 -5.35 -5.86
C VAL A 106 10.27 -5.70 -6.03
N ILE A 107 9.52 -4.91 -6.81
CA ILE A 107 8.12 -5.23 -7.11
C ILE A 107 8.04 -6.47 -7.98
N ASP A 108 7.35 -7.50 -7.49
CA ASP A 108 7.00 -8.72 -8.21
C ASP A 108 5.57 -8.62 -8.78
N PRO A 109 5.40 -8.38 -10.09
CA PRO A 109 4.08 -8.30 -10.71
C PRO A 109 3.37 -9.66 -10.84
N PHE A 110 4.05 -10.76 -10.53
CA PHE A 110 3.51 -12.12 -10.60
C PHE A 110 3.08 -12.68 -9.25
N ASP A 111 3.23 -11.90 -8.16
CA ASP A 111 2.74 -12.30 -6.86
C ASP A 111 1.22 -12.56 -6.90
N ILE A 112 0.83 -13.81 -6.68
CA ILE A 112 -0.58 -14.23 -6.72
C ILE A 112 -1.46 -13.45 -5.72
N ASN A 113 -0.88 -12.84 -4.70
CA ASN A 113 -1.61 -12.07 -3.72
C ASN A 113 -2.16 -10.77 -4.30
N ILE A 114 -1.61 -10.26 -5.41
CA ILE A 114 -2.20 -9.18 -6.22
C ILE A 114 -3.59 -9.61 -6.71
N TYR A 115 -3.69 -10.79 -7.34
CA TYR A 115 -4.95 -11.31 -7.85
C TYR A 115 -5.94 -11.65 -6.73
N ARG A 116 -5.44 -12.20 -5.62
CA ARG A 116 -6.26 -12.45 -4.43
C ARG A 116 -6.80 -11.17 -3.81
N GLY A 117 -5.99 -10.12 -3.77
CA GLY A 117 -6.42 -8.78 -3.35
C GLY A 117 -7.55 -8.23 -4.23
N LEU A 118 -7.41 -8.32 -5.56
CA LEU A 118 -8.48 -7.97 -6.51
C LEU A 118 -9.77 -8.76 -6.23
N ALA A 119 -9.67 -10.06 -5.96
CA ALA A 119 -10.84 -10.89 -5.64
C ALA A 119 -11.57 -10.45 -4.34
N GLY A 120 -10.90 -9.67 -3.49
CA GLY A 120 -11.46 -9.00 -2.31
C GLY A 120 -11.95 -7.59 -2.57
N GLY A 121 -11.69 -7.02 -3.77
CA GLY A 121 -12.07 -5.66 -4.12
C GLY A 121 -10.97 -4.62 -3.93
N LEU A 122 -9.75 -5.04 -3.61
CA LEU A 122 -8.59 -4.16 -3.47
C LEU A 122 -8.14 -3.66 -4.86
N THR A 123 -7.92 -2.36 -4.99
CA THR A 123 -7.47 -1.74 -6.25
C THR A 123 -6.14 -1.00 -6.14
N VAL A 124 -5.83 -0.49 -4.94
CA VAL A 124 -4.62 0.29 -4.65
C VAL A 124 -4.00 -0.19 -3.35
N SER A 125 -2.69 -0.32 -3.33
CA SER A 125 -1.91 -0.59 -2.13
C SER A 125 -0.73 0.35 -2.00
N ASN A 126 -0.44 0.78 -0.77
CA ASN A 126 0.83 1.40 -0.44
C ASN A 126 1.78 0.29 0.02
N VAL A 127 2.79 0.00 -0.78
CA VAL A 127 3.77 -1.06 -0.50
C VAL A 127 4.96 -0.44 0.23
N LEU A 128 5.21 -0.92 1.45
CA LEU A 128 6.18 -0.32 2.35
C LEU A 128 7.38 -1.26 2.60
N HIS A 129 8.52 -0.63 2.88
CA HIS A 129 9.62 -1.28 3.58
C HIS A 129 9.14 -1.80 4.95
N GLY A 130 9.67 -2.92 5.41
CA GLY A 130 9.31 -3.46 6.74
C GLY A 130 9.77 -2.58 7.89
N SER A 131 9.57 -3.04 9.12
CA SER A 131 9.78 -2.22 10.33
C SER A 131 11.10 -2.50 11.05
N ALA A 132 12.10 -3.07 10.37
CA ALA A 132 13.37 -3.45 11.00
C ALA A 132 14.31 -2.27 11.35
N ASN A 133 14.07 -1.08 10.79
CA ASN A 133 14.94 0.09 10.91
C ASN A 133 14.17 1.26 11.53
N ALA A 134 14.83 2.12 12.31
CA ALA A 134 14.24 3.35 12.82
C ALA A 134 13.81 4.26 11.64
N ILE A 135 14.67 4.37 10.62
CA ILE A 135 14.34 4.91 9.31
C ILE A 135 14.56 3.79 8.30
N GLY A 136 13.48 3.31 7.70
CA GLY A 136 13.49 2.28 6.66
C GLY A 136 13.57 2.86 5.26
N GLY A 137 13.20 2.04 4.26
CA GLY A 137 13.25 2.43 2.86
C GLY A 137 12.04 3.24 2.40
N GLN A 138 12.14 3.67 1.15
CA GLN A 138 11.11 4.43 0.44
C GLN A 138 9.95 3.51 0.08
N THR A 139 8.72 4.04 0.18
CA THR A 139 7.48 3.34 -0.13
C THR A 139 6.99 3.67 -1.54
N ILE A 140 6.11 2.85 -2.06
CA ILE A 140 5.51 3.05 -3.37
C ILE A 140 4.01 2.75 -3.35
N VAL A 141 3.21 3.58 -3.99
CA VAL A 141 1.79 3.31 -4.22
C VAL A 141 1.64 2.58 -5.55
N VAL A 142 0.93 1.46 -5.54
CA VAL A 142 0.65 0.65 -6.72
C VAL A 142 -0.85 0.50 -6.96
N LYS A 143 -1.24 0.38 -8.23
CA LYS A 143 -2.55 -0.14 -8.63
C LYS A 143 -2.40 -1.62 -8.95
N LEU A 144 -3.32 -2.43 -8.48
CA LEU A 144 -3.26 -3.90 -8.61
C LEU A 144 -3.59 -4.35 -10.04
N ARG A 145 -2.86 -3.86 -11.02
CA ARG A 145 -3.05 -4.14 -12.46
C ARG A 145 -2.45 -5.50 -12.80
N TRP A 146 -3.12 -6.57 -12.38
CA TRP A 146 -2.70 -7.96 -12.61
C TRP A 146 -2.39 -8.22 -14.09
N GLY A 147 -1.26 -8.86 -14.36
CA GLY A 147 -0.79 -9.15 -15.72
C GLY A 147 -0.07 -8.00 -16.40
N LYS A 148 0.18 -6.90 -15.69
CA LYS A 148 1.01 -5.79 -16.13
C LYS A 148 2.42 -5.91 -15.56
N THR A 149 3.36 -5.13 -16.11
CA THR A 149 4.72 -5.03 -15.58
C THR A 149 4.76 -4.26 -14.28
N ALA A 150 5.84 -4.41 -13.50
CA ALA A 150 6.04 -3.65 -12.26
C ALA A 150 5.93 -2.13 -12.50
N GLN A 151 6.48 -1.61 -13.59
CA GLN A 151 6.40 -0.19 -13.95
C GLN A 151 4.97 0.26 -14.25
N GLU A 152 4.18 -0.56 -14.96
CA GLU A 152 2.77 -0.25 -15.25
C GLU A 152 1.87 -0.35 -14.01
N MET A 153 2.30 -1.04 -12.95
CA MET A 153 1.58 -1.08 -11.68
C MET A 153 1.75 0.17 -10.84
N LEU A 154 2.79 0.98 -11.05
CA LEU A 154 3.01 2.19 -10.27
C LEU A 154 1.83 3.16 -10.39
N PHE A 155 1.42 3.76 -9.26
CA PHE A 155 0.44 4.83 -9.26
C PHE A 155 1.15 6.14 -9.63
N GLU A 156 1.18 6.46 -10.92
CA GLU A 156 1.88 7.62 -11.44
C GLU A 156 1.46 8.92 -10.74
N GLY A 157 2.43 9.73 -10.32
CA GLY A 157 2.20 11.02 -9.65
C GLY A 157 1.66 10.90 -8.21
N ALA A 158 1.65 9.71 -7.59
CA ALA A 158 1.46 9.61 -6.15
C ALA A 158 2.65 10.24 -5.41
N THR A 159 2.38 10.93 -4.31
CA THR A 159 3.44 11.49 -3.48
C THR A 159 4.34 10.38 -2.95
N PRO A 160 5.66 10.45 -3.13
CA PRO A 160 6.56 9.43 -2.60
C PRO A 160 6.49 9.35 -1.08
N GLY A 161 6.70 8.15 -0.53
CA GLY A 161 6.72 7.94 0.91
C GLY A 161 8.03 7.36 1.42
N ILE A 162 8.16 7.31 2.74
CA ILE A 162 9.25 6.65 3.45
C ILE A 162 8.71 5.99 4.73
N LYS A 163 9.22 4.81 5.05
CA LYS A 163 8.83 4.06 6.24
C LYS A 163 9.73 4.38 7.41
N PHE A 164 9.12 4.82 8.52
CA PHE A 164 9.77 4.86 9.84
C PHE A 164 9.22 3.75 10.71
N ALA A 165 9.97 3.35 11.73
CA ALA A 165 9.48 2.37 12.70
C ALA A 165 9.93 2.70 14.12
N LEU A 166 8.98 2.53 15.05
CA LEU A 166 9.14 2.63 16.48
C LEU A 166 8.95 1.24 17.12
N GLY A 167 9.14 1.14 18.42
CA GLY A 167 8.82 -0.05 19.18
C GLY A 167 9.88 -1.14 19.17
N GLU A 168 9.43 -2.36 19.23
CA GLU A 168 10.31 -3.52 19.37
C GLU A 168 11.10 -3.84 18.11
N ASN A 169 10.50 -3.62 16.93
CA ASN A 169 11.03 -4.10 15.68
C ASN A 169 12.40 -3.48 15.34
N PRO A 170 12.59 -2.15 15.32
CA PRO A 170 13.86 -1.54 14.94
C PRO A 170 14.99 -1.82 15.96
N LYS A 171 14.66 -2.00 17.25
CA LYS A 171 15.66 -2.32 18.29
C LYS A 171 16.07 -3.79 18.31
N ARG A 172 15.32 -4.66 17.62
CA ARG A 172 15.61 -6.11 17.54
C ARG A 172 16.16 -6.51 16.16
N ALA A 173 16.27 -5.58 15.21
CA ALA A 173 16.83 -5.85 13.91
C ALA A 173 18.23 -6.45 14.02
N GLY A 174 18.48 -7.52 13.25
CA GLY A 174 19.71 -8.31 13.35
C GLY A 174 19.64 -9.49 14.34
N GLN A 175 18.53 -9.69 15.03
CA GLN A 175 18.29 -10.92 15.78
C GLN A 175 17.84 -12.03 14.82
N PRO A 176 18.32 -13.29 14.95
CA PRO A 176 17.74 -14.41 14.24
C PRO A 176 16.24 -14.49 14.52
N SER A 177 15.42 -14.79 13.51
CA SER A 177 13.98 -14.97 13.62
C SER A 177 13.64 -16.20 14.49
N GLY A 178 13.86 -16.12 15.77
CA GLY A 178 13.72 -17.23 16.69
C GLY A 178 13.30 -16.75 18.06
N GLY A 179 12.01 -16.49 18.21
CA GLY A 179 11.33 -16.47 19.50
C GLY A 179 11.83 -15.44 20.54
N PHE A 180 10.93 -15.08 21.39
CA PHE A 180 11.02 -14.17 22.53
C PHE A 180 12.21 -14.44 23.51
N LEU A 181 12.92 -15.58 23.39
CA LEU A 181 13.88 -16.07 24.36
C LEU A 181 15.32 -16.28 23.84
N THR A 182 15.62 -16.09 22.56
CA THR A 182 16.99 -16.26 22.06
C THR A 182 17.78 -14.96 22.15
N GLN A 183 18.47 -14.76 23.27
CA GLN A 183 19.52 -13.76 23.34
C GLN A 183 20.78 -14.32 22.62
N GLY A 184 20.96 -13.94 21.36
CA GLY A 184 22.22 -14.17 20.67
C GLY A 184 23.39 -13.38 21.33
N PRO A 185 24.64 -13.74 21.01
CA PRO A 185 25.79 -13.03 21.53
C PRO A 185 25.70 -11.53 21.25
N ALA A 186 26.12 -10.70 22.22
CA ALA A 186 26.04 -9.24 22.17
C ALA A 186 26.82 -8.58 21.01
N THR A 187 27.61 -9.36 20.28
CA THR A 187 28.50 -8.91 19.19
C THR A 187 27.79 -8.58 17.87
N ASP A 188 26.56 -9.09 17.67
CA ASP A 188 25.85 -8.92 16.41
C ASP A 188 24.66 -7.94 16.51
N ARG A 189 24.64 -7.12 17.55
CA ARG A 189 23.53 -6.17 17.75
C ARG A 189 23.86 -4.85 17.07
N ARG A 190 23.09 -4.54 16.03
CA ARG A 190 23.08 -3.21 15.44
C ARG A 190 22.44 -2.19 16.41
N TYR A 191 22.97 -0.96 16.48
CA TYR A 191 22.26 0.18 17.07
C TYR A 191 20.99 0.48 16.24
N PRO A 192 19.82 0.86 16.83
CA PRO A 192 19.59 1.04 18.25
C PRO A 192 19.17 -0.27 18.96
N GLY A 193 19.61 -0.42 20.22
CA GLY A 193 19.19 -1.53 21.09
C GLY A 193 18.00 -1.20 22.01
N THR A 194 17.55 0.06 22.04
CA THR A 194 16.52 0.57 22.97
C THR A 194 15.57 1.53 22.25
N ARG A 195 14.40 1.82 22.87
CA ARG A 195 13.48 2.86 22.40
C ARG A 195 14.11 4.26 22.41
N MET A 196 14.95 4.56 23.38
CA MET A 196 15.74 5.81 23.43
C MET A 196 16.66 5.92 22.21
N GLY A 197 17.35 4.82 21.86
CA GLY A 197 18.21 4.80 20.68
C GLY A 197 17.44 4.97 19.37
N VAL A 198 16.18 4.51 19.27
CA VAL A 198 15.33 4.77 18.09
C VAL A 198 15.07 6.28 17.93
N GLU A 199 14.78 6.98 19.03
CA GLU A 199 14.60 8.43 19.03
C GLU A 199 15.87 9.15 18.52
N GLU A 200 17.04 8.74 19.03
CA GLU A 200 18.30 9.38 18.66
C GLU A 200 18.71 9.11 17.21
N VAL A 201 18.46 7.91 16.66
CA VAL A 201 18.68 7.65 15.24
C VAL A 201 17.91 8.64 14.37
N ILE A 202 16.63 8.89 14.70
CA ILE A 202 15.82 9.82 13.93
C ILE A 202 16.36 11.25 14.04
N ARG A 203 16.72 11.71 15.25
CA ARG A 203 17.31 13.03 15.46
C ARG A 203 18.63 13.22 14.71
N GLU A 204 19.51 12.23 14.82
CA GLU A 204 20.83 12.24 14.17
C GLU A 204 20.69 12.32 12.66
N SER A 205 19.87 11.44 12.05
CA SER A 205 19.63 11.44 10.61
C SER A 205 19.05 12.77 10.10
N PHE A 206 18.08 13.36 10.82
CA PHE A 206 17.55 14.67 10.42
C PHE A 206 18.51 15.84 10.68
N THR A 207 19.38 15.73 11.67
CA THR A 207 20.46 16.70 11.88
C THR A 207 21.44 16.66 10.71
N GLU A 208 21.86 15.48 10.30
CA GLU A 208 22.69 15.28 9.10
C GLU A 208 21.99 15.81 7.82
N ALA A 209 20.70 15.51 7.65
CA ALA A 209 19.92 15.98 6.50
C ALA A 209 19.81 17.50 6.43
N LYS A 210 19.66 18.19 7.57
CA LYS A 210 19.66 19.67 7.63
C LYS A 210 21.02 20.25 7.28
N ASN A 211 22.11 19.68 7.76
CA ASN A 211 23.45 20.10 7.41
C ASN A 211 23.69 19.92 5.91
N TYR A 212 23.34 18.76 5.36
CA TYR A 212 23.42 18.48 3.94
C TYR A 212 22.60 19.46 3.09
N GLN A 213 21.38 19.78 3.52
CA GLN A 213 20.54 20.77 2.84
C GLN A 213 21.18 22.17 2.87
N ALA A 214 21.79 22.56 3.99
CA ALA A 214 22.48 23.84 4.12
C ALA A 214 23.71 23.92 3.20
N ASP A 215 24.51 22.86 3.12
CA ASP A 215 25.70 22.81 2.24
C ASP A 215 25.30 22.95 0.76
N TRP A 216 24.24 22.25 0.32
CA TRP A 216 23.73 22.39 -1.04
C TRP A 216 23.14 23.78 -1.32
N LYS A 217 22.48 24.38 -0.33
CA LYS A 217 21.97 25.74 -0.44
C LYS A 217 23.12 26.75 -0.62
N GLU A 218 24.15 26.67 0.23
CA GLU A 218 25.33 27.54 0.13
C GLU A 218 26.03 27.38 -1.24
N TYR A 219 26.23 26.12 -1.67
CA TYR A 219 26.80 25.83 -2.98
C TYR A 219 26.01 26.50 -4.10
N ASN A 220 24.68 26.36 -4.13
CA ASN A 220 23.83 26.94 -5.16
C ASN A 220 23.85 28.49 -5.14
N GLU A 221 23.89 29.10 -3.96
CA GLU A 221 24.01 30.55 -3.81
C GLU A 221 25.34 31.05 -4.34
N ARG A 222 26.43 30.35 -4.11
CA ARG A 222 27.77 30.71 -4.64
C ARG A 222 27.82 30.56 -6.15
N VAL A 223 27.26 29.49 -6.70
CA VAL A 223 27.13 29.30 -8.17
C VAL A 223 26.31 30.46 -8.78
N ALA A 224 25.19 30.83 -8.14
CA ALA A 224 24.35 31.93 -8.62
C ALA A 224 25.06 33.29 -8.63
N ARG A 225 26.08 33.47 -7.77
CA ARG A 225 26.96 34.65 -7.78
C ARG A 225 28.11 34.60 -8.81
N GLY A 226 28.16 33.51 -9.62
CA GLY A 226 29.21 33.30 -10.63
C GLY A 226 30.51 32.69 -10.05
N GLU A 227 30.50 32.23 -8.81
CA GLU A 227 31.62 31.46 -8.23
C GLU A 227 31.65 30.03 -8.79
N HIS A 228 32.79 29.36 -8.65
CA HIS A 228 32.97 27.97 -9.07
C HIS A 228 33.36 27.06 -7.87
N PRO A 229 32.48 26.94 -6.85
CA PRO A 229 32.77 26.08 -5.70
C PRO A 229 32.76 24.61 -6.08
N ILE A 230 33.43 23.77 -5.27
CA ILE A 230 33.34 22.33 -5.38
C ILE A 230 31.92 21.89 -4.86
N PRO A 231 31.15 21.10 -5.62
CA PRO A 231 29.85 20.67 -5.17
C PRO A 231 29.95 19.78 -3.93
N PRO A 232 29.01 19.85 -2.99
CA PRO A 232 28.92 18.91 -1.89
C PRO A 232 28.85 17.47 -2.38
N HIS A 233 29.35 16.53 -1.58
CA HIS A 233 29.21 15.10 -1.89
C HIS A 233 27.72 14.71 -1.88
N LYS A 234 27.25 14.00 -2.93
CA LYS A 234 25.88 13.53 -3.00
C LYS A 234 25.71 12.31 -2.08
N ASP A 235 24.85 12.44 -1.05
CA ASP A 235 24.50 11.37 -0.13
C ASP A 235 23.07 10.87 -0.41
N LEU A 236 22.94 9.66 -0.96
CA LEU A 236 21.66 9.06 -1.34
C LEU A 236 20.78 8.72 -0.14
N ARG A 237 21.37 8.58 1.06
CA ARG A 237 20.64 8.36 2.30
C ARG A 237 19.97 9.64 2.78
N LEU A 238 20.61 10.79 2.61
CA LEU A 238 20.10 12.08 3.09
C LEU A 238 19.10 12.73 2.11
N GLU A 239 19.20 12.44 0.81
CA GLU A 239 18.27 12.98 -0.21
C GLU A 239 16.79 12.76 0.16
N PRO A 240 16.30 11.54 0.50
CA PRO A 240 14.91 11.34 0.89
C PRO A 240 14.49 12.08 2.16
N LEU A 241 15.42 12.29 3.09
CA LEU A 241 15.15 13.00 4.34
C LEU A 241 15.04 14.52 4.09
N VAL A 242 15.83 15.08 3.16
CA VAL A 242 15.65 16.46 2.69
C VAL A 242 14.28 16.62 2.03
N GLU A 243 13.84 15.68 1.19
CA GLU A 243 12.48 15.70 0.62
C GLU A 243 11.38 15.68 1.70
N VAL A 244 11.61 14.96 2.81
CA VAL A 244 10.70 14.99 3.98
C VAL A 244 10.67 16.39 4.62
N LEU A 245 11.82 17.02 4.85
CA LEU A 245 11.92 18.39 5.38
C LEU A 245 11.23 19.42 4.48
N GLU A 246 11.26 19.19 3.18
CA GLU A 246 10.61 20.05 2.17
C GLU A 246 9.11 19.71 1.95
N GLY A 247 8.57 18.71 2.64
CA GLY A 247 7.19 18.27 2.48
C GLY A 247 6.89 17.55 1.16
N LYS A 248 7.92 17.13 0.42
CA LYS A 248 7.82 16.43 -0.87
C LYS A 248 7.67 14.92 -0.72
N ARG A 249 7.98 14.38 0.47
CA ARG A 249 7.91 12.95 0.80
C ARG A 249 7.12 12.74 2.08
N TYR A 250 6.22 11.76 2.08
CA TYR A 250 5.36 11.45 3.22
C TYR A 250 6.01 10.43 4.16
N VAL A 251 6.00 10.72 5.48
CA VAL A 251 6.44 9.79 6.51
C VAL A 251 5.29 8.89 6.94
N HIS A 252 5.47 7.58 6.83
CA HIS A 252 4.59 6.54 7.33
C HIS A 252 5.28 5.81 8.48
N ALA A 253 4.83 5.99 9.72
CA ALA A 253 5.51 5.54 10.92
C ALA A 253 4.82 4.34 11.58
N HIS A 254 5.46 3.15 11.54
CA HIS A 254 5.05 2.00 12.33
C HIS A 254 5.14 2.32 13.82
N CYS A 255 4.08 2.13 14.56
CA CYS A 255 4.03 2.37 16.00
C CYS A 255 2.86 1.60 16.64
N TYR A 256 2.99 1.34 17.96
CA TYR A 256 1.90 0.76 18.76
C TYR A 256 1.57 1.63 19.96
N ARG A 257 2.58 2.02 20.73
CA ARG A 257 2.49 2.63 22.05
C ARG A 257 2.29 4.13 22.00
N SER A 258 1.48 4.63 22.90
CA SER A 258 1.17 6.07 23.03
C SER A 258 2.38 6.93 23.37
N ASP A 259 3.29 6.46 24.24
CA ASP A 259 4.52 7.17 24.60
C ASP A 259 5.45 7.37 23.40
N GLU A 260 5.57 6.37 22.52
CA GLU A 260 6.38 6.45 21.31
C GLU A 260 5.74 7.33 20.22
N ILE A 261 4.40 7.32 20.11
CA ILE A 261 3.68 8.24 19.22
C ILE A 261 3.94 9.69 19.64
N LEU A 262 3.82 10.00 20.93
CA LEU A 262 4.12 11.35 21.47
C LEU A 262 5.59 11.74 21.27
N MET A 263 6.51 10.79 21.48
CA MET A 263 7.93 10.99 21.23
C MET A 263 8.18 11.40 19.77
N LEU A 264 7.62 10.66 18.80
CA LEU A 264 7.86 10.97 17.39
C LEU A 264 7.22 12.29 16.98
N ILE A 265 6.04 12.65 17.50
CA ILE A 265 5.42 13.97 17.29
C ILE A 265 6.38 15.06 17.77
N ARG A 266 6.94 14.94 19.00
CA ARG A 266 7.90 15.90 19.56
C ARG A 266 9.15 16.03 18.68
N VAL A 267 9.73 14.92 18.25
CA VAL A 267 10.92 14.92 17.36
C VAL A 267 10.58 15.55 16.01
N ALA A 268 9.42 15.24 15.45
CA ALA A 268 9.00 15.82 14.18
C ALA A 268 8.84 17.36 14.27
N ASP A 269 8.25 17.85 15.34
CA ASP A 269 8.08 19.29 15.57
C ASP A 269 9.46 19.98 15.82
N GLU A 270 10.38 19.33 16.57
CA GLU A 270 11.75 19.80 16.81
C GLU A 270 12.57 19.84 15.50
N MET A 271 12.46 18.80 14.69
CA MET A 271 13.20 18.68 13.42
C MET A 271 12.51 19.36 12.24
N GLY A 272 11.28 19.85 12.39
CA GLY A 272 10.58 20.63 11.37
C GLY A 272 10.03 19.79 10.23
N PHE A 273 9.63 18.54 10.47
CA PHE A 273 8.94 17.72 9.49
C PHE A 273 7.55 17.30 9.98
N LYS A 274 6.73 16.69 9.12
CA LYS A 274 5.41 16.19 9.46
C LYS A 274 5.28 14.69 9.23
N ILE A 275 4.64 14.02 10.17
CA ILE A 275 4.24 12.63 10.01
C ILE A 275 2.93 12.62 9.22
N ARG A 276 2.91 11.91 8.11
CA ARG A 276 1.69 11.78 7.30
C ARG A 276 0.71 10.80 7.90
N THR A 277 1.18 9.62 8.30
CA THR A 277 0.32 8.56 8.82
C THR A 277 1.06 7.72 9.85
N PHE A 278 0.49 7.57 11.03
CA PHE A 278 0.86 6.56 11.98
C PHE A 278 0.26 5.21 11.56
N GLN A 279 1.10 4.19 11.45
CA GLN A 279 0.72 2.85 11.02
C GLN A 279 0.53 1.94 12.23
N HIS A 280 -0.50 1.11 12.22
CA HIS A 280 -0.96 0.25 13.31
C HIS A 280 -1.51 1.02 14.50
N VAL A 281 -0.79 1.94 15.08
CA VAL A 281 -1.20 2.97 16.04
C VAL A 281 -2.17 2.47 17.11
N LEU A 282 -1.90 1.25 17.67
CA LEU A 282 -2.86 0.49 18.48
C LEU A 282 -3.28 1.19 19.77
N GLU A 283 -2.41 2.03 20.34
CA GLU A 283 -2.73 2.90 21.48
C GLU A 283 -3.07 4.33 21.07
N GLY A 284 -3.36 4.58 19.81
CA GLY A 284 -3.70 5.92 19.31
C GLY A 284 -4.87 6.58 20.03
N TYR A 285 -5.84 5.78 20.49
CA TYR A 285 -6.98 6.25 21.27
C TYR A 285 -6.59 7.00 22.55
N LYS A 286 -5.42 6.70 23.15
CA LYS A 286 -4.90 7.36 24.35
C LYS A 286 -4.40 8.78 24.06
N VAL A 287 -3.93 9.03 22.83
CA VAL A 287 -3.26 10.27 22.36
C VAL A 287 -3.92 10.84 21.09
N ALA A 288 -5.21 10.60 20.94
CA ALA A 288 -5.96 10.98 19.74
C ALA A 288 -6.00 12.50 19.51
N ASN A 289 -6.01 13.30 20.56
CA ASN A 289 -5.99 14.77 20.45
C ASN A 289 -4.64 15.27 19.91
N GLU A 290 -3.54 14.68 20.33
CA GLU A 290 -2.19 15.03 19.91
C GLU A 290 -1.95 14.63 18.45
N ILE A 291 -2.42 13.45 18.05
CA ILE A 291 -2.39 13.01 16.64
C ILE A 291 -3.19 13.98 15.77
N ALA A 292 -4.39 14.35 16.18
CA ALA A 292 -5.23 15.32 15.48
C ALA A 292 -4.57 16.71 15.39
N ALA A 293 -3.99 17.21 16.51
CA ALA A 293 -3.31 18.50 16.56
C ALA A 293 -2.06 18.54 15.66
N HIS A 294 -1.30 17.43 15.55
CA HIS A 294 -0.17 17.30 14.64
C HIS A 294 -0.63 17.30 13.16
N GLY A 295 -1.86 16.88 12.90
CA GLY A 295 -2.43 16.75 11.56
C GLY A 295 -2.10 15.42 10.87
N ALA A 296 -1.63 14.43 11.62
CA ALA A 296 -1.35 13.10 11.09
C ALA A 296 -2.63 12.27 10.91
N GLY A 297 -2.63 11.39 9.91
CA GLY A 297 -3.59 10.30 9.81
C GLY A 297 -3.20 9.12 10.70
N ALA A 298 -4.12 8.18 10.85
CA ALA A 298 -3.93 6.93 11.57
C ALA A 298 -4.44 5.76 10.73
N SER A 299 -3.61 4.74 10.52
CA SER A 299 -3.99 3.51 9.84
C SER A 299 -3.87 2.36 10.83
N THR A 300 -4.99 1.78 11.26
CA THR A 300 -5.02 0.85 12.39
C THR A 300 -5.52 -0.55 11.99
N PHE A 301 -5.36 -1.51 12.89
CA PHE A 301 -6.07 -2.79 12.84
C PHE A 301 -7.40 -2.68 13.57
N SER A 302 -8.38 -3.48 13.19
CA SER A 302 -9.69 -3.45 13.85
C SER A 302 -9.75 -4.31 15.12
N ASP A 303 -9.01 -5.43 15.18
CA ASP A 303 -9.08 -6.38 16.30
C ASP A 303 -7.78 -7.17 16.56
N TRP A 304 -6.63 -6.62 16.18
CA TRP A 304 -5.33 -7.23 16.47
C TRP A 304 -4.80 -6.77 17.84
N TRP A 305 -5.22 -7.44 18.89
CA TRP A 305 -4.75 -7.17 20.26
C TRP A 305 -3.95 -8.35 20.83
N ALA A 306 -3.07 -8.05 21.77
CA ALA A 306 -2.33 -9.01 22.59
C ALA A 306 -1.50 -10.07 21.86
N TYR A 307 -1.24 -9.92 20.55
CA TYR A 307 -0.37 -10.85 19.80
C TYR A 307 1.11 -10.66 20.08
N LYS A 308 1.49 -9.54 20.71
CA LYS A 308 2.82 -9.27 21.29
C LYS A 308 2.71 -8.25 22.44
N ALA A 309 3.77 -8.13 23.26
CA ALA A 309 3.74 -7.32 24.48
C ALA A 309 3.34 -5.85 24.22
N GLU A 310 3.85 -5.20 23.17
CA GLU A 310 3.53 -3.81 22.85
C GLU A 310 2.14 -3.60 22.22
N ALA A 311 1.42 -4.68 21.93
CA ALA A 311 0.05 -4.64 21.42
C ALA A 311 -0.99 -5.03 22.49
N TYR A 312 -0.60 -5.12 23.76
CA TYR A 312 -1.45 -5.61 24.83
C TYR A 312 -2.65 -4.70 25.09
N ASP A 313 -2.46 -3.38 25.03
CA ASP A 313 -3.49 -2.37 25.28
C ASP A 313 -4.30 -2.00 24.03
N ALA A 314 -4.18 -2.75 22.93
CA ALA A 314 -5.01 -2.52 21.75
C ALA A 314 -6.51 -2.72 22.07
N THR A 315 -7.36 -1.95 21.40
CA THR A 315 -8.81 -1.99 21.59
C THR A 315 -9.55 -1.88 20.26
N PRO A 316 -10.68 -2.61 20.07
CA PRO A 316 -11.49 -2.49 18.86
C PRO A 316 -12.20 -1.14 18.70
N TYR A 317 -12.18 -0.29 19.71
CA TYR A 317 -12.77 1.06 19.68
C TYR A 317 -11.82 2.10 19.07
N ASN A 318 -10.54 1.76 18.85
CA ASN A 318 -9.48 2.70 18.47
C ASN A 318 -9.85 3.54 17.24
N ALA A 319 -10.27 2.90 16.14
CA ALA A 319 -10.63 3.61 14.91
C ALA A 319 -11.76 4.63 15.13
N ALA A 320 -12.78 4.25 15.89
CA ALA A 320 -13.92 5.13 16.16
C ALA A 320 -13.56 6.31 17.08
N ILE A 321 -12.73 6.08 18.09
CA ILE A 321 -12.27 7.14 19.00
C ILE A 321 -11.43 8.16 18.21
N LEU A 322 -10.48 7.72 17.41
CA LEU A 322 -9.65 8.56 16.56
C LEU A 322 -10.50 9.36 15.57
N THR A 323 -11.47 8.71 14.90
CA THR A 323 -12.38 9.38 13.94
C THR A 323 -13.18 10.49 14.63
N ARG A 324 -13.74 10.24 15.81
CA ARG A 324 -14.48 11.25 16.59
C ARG A 324 -13.63 12.42 17.08
N LYS A 325 -12.31 12.23 17.16
CA LYS A 325 -11.34 13.29 17.47
C LYS A 325 -10.84 14.04 16.25
N GLY A 326 -11.37 13.73 15.06
CA GLY A 326 -11.04 14.42 13.82
C GLY A 326 -9.80 13.91 13.10
N VAL A 327 -9.24 12.78 13.53
CA VAL A 327 -8.14 12.11 12.82
C VAL A 327 -8.68 11.45 11.56
N VAL A 328 -7.96 11.55 10.44
CA VAL A 328 -8.23 10.79 9.22
C VAL A 328 -7.79 9.35 9.46
N VAL A 329 -8.76 8.45 9.68
CA VAL A 329 -8.49 7.05 10.04
C VAL A 329 -8.71 6.12 8.86
N SER A 330 -7.81 5.15 8.69
CA SER A 330 -8.00 3.98 7.83
C SER A 330 -7.78 2.68 8.61
N VAL A 331 -8.23 1.57 8.06
CA VAL A 331 -7.79 0.24 8.46
C VAL A 331 -6.86 -0.32 7.38
N ASN A 332 -5.83 -1.06 7.78
CA ASN A 332 -4.85 -1.66 6.89
C ASN A 332 -4.74 -3.17 7.12
N SER A 333 -4.09 -3.85 6.20
CA SER A 333 -3.93 -5.30 6.29
C SER A 333 -2.65 -5.72 7.00
N ASP A 334 -1.52 -5.20 6.62
CA ASP A 334 -0.18 -5.72 6.96
C ASP A 334 -0.09 -7.26 6.78
N SER A 335 -0.91 -7.80 5.86
CA SER A 335 -1.09 -9.23 5.65
C SER A 335 -1.67 -9.54 4.27
N ASP A 336 -1.07 -10.50 3.56
CA ASP A 336 -1.56 -11.00 2.27
C ASP A 336 -2.96 -11.63 2.36
N GLU A 337 -3.30 -12.18 3.50
CA GLU A 337 -4.62 -12.77 3.74
C GLU A 337 -5.65 -11.68 4.08
N LEU A 338 -5.30 -10.77 5.00
CA LEU A 338 -6.24 -9.76 5.50
C LEU A 338 -6.60 -8.72 4.44
N GLN A 339 -5.69 -8.40 3.52
CA GLN A 339 -5.96 -7.44 2.43
C GLN A 339 -7.20 -7.79 1.60
N ARG A 340 -7.58 -9.07 1.55
CA ARG A 340 -8.76 -9.54 0.83
C ARG A 340 -10.07 -9.27 1.54
N HIS A 341 -10.02 -8.80 2.79
CA HIS A 341 -11.14 -8.66 3.70
C HIS A 341 -11.23 -7.29 4.37
N LEU A 342 -10.56 -6.26 3.84
CA LEU A 342 -10.53 -4.93 4.45
C LEU A 342 -11.93 -4.30 4.62
N ASN A 343 -12.86 -4.61 3.75
CA ASN A 343 -14.27 -4.22 3.91
C ASN A 343 -14.88 -4.78 5.21
N LEU A 344 -14.51 -6.00 5.59
CA LEU A 344 -14.97 -6.62 6.84
C LEU A 344 -14.26 -6.02 8.06
N GLU A 345 -12.98 -5.67 7.91
CA GLU A 345 -12.25 -4.95 8.95
C GLU A 345 -12.88 -3.58 9.24
N ALA A 346 -13.30 -2.87 8.19
CA ALA A 346 -14.05 -1.62 8.33
C ALA A 346 -15.41 -1.84 9.03
N ALA A 347 -16.13 -2.92 8.70
CA ALA A 347 -17.41 -3.26 9.30
C ALA A 347 -17.32 -3.51 10.82
N LYS A 348 -16.20 -4.06 11.32
CA LYS A 348 -15.97 -4.25 12.75
C LYS A 348 -16.00 -2.92 13.52
N SER A 349 -15.52 -1.82 12.91
CA SER A 349 -15.57 -0.48 13.53
C SER A 349 -17.01 0.05 13.70
N MET A 350 -17.96 -0.38 12.89
CA MET A 350 -19.40 -0.13 13.13
C MET A 350 -19.86 -0.93 14.36
N ARG A 351 -19.55 -2.22 14.39
CA ARG A 351 -20.02 -3.13 15.44
C ARG A 351 -19.50 -2.75 16.82
N TYR A 352 -18.20 -2.47 16.93
CA TYR A 352 -17.55 -2.15 18.19
C TYR A 352 -17.60 -0.64 18.51
N GLY A 353 -17.22 0.19 17.55
CA GLY A 353 -17.02 1.62 17.76
C GLY A 353 -18.26 2.48 17.47
N GLY A 354 -19.30 1.94 16.86
CA GLY A 354 -20.52 2.67 16.48
C GLY A 354 -20.28 3.72 15.40
N LEU A 355 -19.34 3.48 14.48
CA LEU A 355 -19.26 4.27 13.25
C LEU A 355 -20.48 3.99 12.37
N ASN A 356 -20.93 5.00 11.63
CA ASN A 356 -21.97 4.79 10.64
C ASN A 356 -21.40 4.15 9.36
N GLU A 357 -22.28 3.78 8.44
CA GLU A 357 -21.90 3.10 7.18
C GLU A 357 -20.91 3.91 6.34
N THR A 358 -21.16 5.20 6.18
CA THR A 358 -20.30 6.09 5.41
C THR A 358 -18.92 6.23 6.04
N GLU A 359 -18.85 6.38 7.36
CA GLU A 359 -17.59 6.42 8.10
C GLU A 359 -16.81 5.11 7.96
N ALA A 360 -17.48 3.95 8.04
CA ALA A 360 -16.86 2.65 7.89
C ALA A 360 -16.31 2.45 6.47
N LEU A 361 -17.09 2.78 5.44
CA LEU A 361 -16.62 2.71 4.04
C LEU A 361 -15.44 3.65 3.81
N ALA A 362 -15.43 4.83 4.43
CA ALA A 362 -14.34 5.78 4.32
C ALA A 362 -13.01 5.22 4.86
N LEU A 363 -13.03 4.32 5.86
CA LEU A 363 -11.82 3.70 6.43
C LEU A 363 -11.00 2.90 5.40
N VAL A 364 -11.63 2.45 4.32
CA VAL A 364 -10.99 1.60 3.28
C VAL A 364 -11.05 2.20 1.89
N THR A 365 -11.46 3.46 1.76
CA THR A 365 -11.62 4.14 0.47
C THR A 365 -11.01 5.54 0.49
N ILE A 366 -11.81 6.56 0.84
CA ILE A 366 -11.39 7.96 0.77
C ILE A 366 -10.32 8.34 1.82
N ASN A 367 -10.36 7.74 3.01
CA ASN A 367 -9.39 8.08 4.06
C ASN A 367 -7.98 7.59 3.73
N PRO A 368 -7.74 6.29 3.35
CA PRO A 368 -6.42 5.89 2.88
C PRO A 368 -6.00 6.67 1.62
N ALA A 369 -6.92 7.04 0.71
CA ALA A 369 -6.60 7.90 -0.42
C ALA A 369 -6.05 9.26 0.04
N LYS A 370 -6.66 9.90 1.04
CA LYS A 370 -6.16 11.14 1.66
C LYS A 370 -4.79 10.95 2.30
N GLN A 371 -4.57 9.85 3.01
CA GLN A 371 -3.30 9.54 3.65
C GLN A 371 -2.17 9.37 2.63
N LEU A 372 -2.50 8.89 1.42
CA LEU A 372 -1.55 8.72 0.31
C LEU A 372 -1.46 9.94 -0.63
N GLY A 373 -2.31 10.95 -0.44
CA GLY A 373 -2.35 12.14 -1.30
C GLY A 373 -2.84 11.85 -2.72
N ILE A 374 -3.80 10.94 -2.87
CA ILE A 374 -4.38 10.51 -4.14
C ILE A 374 -5.91 10.63 -4.17
N ASP A 375 -6.49 11.31 -3.20
CA ASP A 375 -7.94 11.43 -3.03
C ASP A 375 -8.62 12.33 -4.07
N ASP A 376 -7.87 13.09 -4.81
CA ASP A 376 -8.30 13.80 -6.02
C ASP A 376 -8.59 12.85 -7.20
N ARG A 377 -8.05 11.63 -7.18
CA ARG A 377 -8.10 10.67 -8.29
C ARG A 377 -8.87 9.39 -7.99
N VAL A 378 -8.89 8.93 -6.74
CA VAL A 378 -9.54 7.67 -6.32
C VAL A 378 -10.20 7.81 -4.95
N GLY A 379 -10.81 6.72 -4.42
CA GLY A 379 -11.36 6.65 -3.07
C GLY A 379 -12.81 7.11 -2.93
N SER A 380 -13.42 7.65 -3.97
CA SER A 380 -14.86 7.97 -4.04
C SER A 380 -15.38 7.87 -5.47
N ILE A 381 -16.70 7.68 -5.63
CA ILE A 381 -17.33 7.72 -6.96
C ILE A 381 -17.73 9.15 -7.26
N GLU A 382 -16.90 9.85 -8.04
CA GLU A 382 -17.10 11.23 -8.47
C GLU A 382 -16.67 11.40 -9.91
N VAL A 383 -17.41 12.24 -10.67
CA VAL A 383 -17.08 12.55 -12.07
C VAL A 383 -15.66 13.12 -12.16
N GLY A 384 -14.88 12.62 -13.10
CA GLY A 384 -13.50 12.99 -13.37
C GLY A 384 -12.44 12.13 -12.64
N LYS A 385 -12.80 11.41 -11.58
CA LYS A 385 -11.89 10.45 -10.93
C LYS A 385 -11.66 9.21 -11.77
N SER A 386 -10.58 8.50 -11.51
CA SER A 386 -10.31 7.18 -12.09
C SER A 386 -11.45 6.21 -11.77
N ALA A 387 -11.83 5.41 -12.73
CA ALA A 387 -12.84 4.37 -12.56
C ALA A 387 -12.20 3.13 -11.89
N ASP A 388 -11.76 3.31 -10.64
CA ASP A 388 -11.32 2.24 -9.75
C ASP A 388 -12.54 1.86 -8.90
N LEU A 389 -13.23 0.79 -9.30
CA LEU A 389 -14.57 0.44 -8.82
C LEU A 389 -14.68 -1.04 -8.50
N VAL A 390 -15.56 -1.37 -7.54
CA VAL A 390 -15.91 -2.76 -7.20
C VAL A 390 -17.42 -2.93 -7.17
N LEU A 391 -17.88 -3.99 -7.84
CA LEU A 391 -19.26 -4.44 -7.80
C LEU A 391 -19.37 -5.62 -6.84
N PHE A 392 -20.18 -5.50 -5.80
CA PHE A 392 -20.49 -6.55 -4.83
C PHE A 392 -21.88 -7.13 -5.06
N ASP A 393 -22.07 -8.43 -4.76
CA ASP A 393 -23.37 -9.11 -4.80
C ASP A 393 -24.32 -8.67 -3.69
N GLN A 394 -23.77 -8.25 -2.55
CA GLN A 394 -24.49 -7.75 -1.38
C GLN A 394 -23.80 -6.50 -0.83
N HIS A 395 -24.35 -5.92 0.23
CA HIS A 395 -23.76 -4.76 0.87
C HIS A 395 -22.28 -5.05 1.26
N PRO A 396 -21.30 -4.23 0.85
CA PRO A 396 -19.87 -4.55 1.01
C PRO A 396 -19.43 -4.77 2.46
N LEU A 397 -20.12 -4.15 3.44
CA LEU A 397 -19.83 -4.35 4.86
C LEU A 397 -20.51 -5.61 5.47
N SER A 398 -21.15 -6.44 4.65
CA SER A 398 -21.70 -7.74 5.07
C SER A 398 -20.66 -8.84 4.99
N ASN A 399 -20.62 -9.73 6.00
CA ASN A 399 -19.76 -10.94 5.98
C ASN A 399 -20.06 -11.89 4.82
N PHE A 400 -21.22 -11.76 4.18
CA PHE A 400 -21.63 -12.60 3.06
C PHE A 400 -21.32 -11.99 1.71
N SER A 401 -20.88 -10.73 1.68
CA SER A 401 -20.60 -10.01 0.43
C SER A 401 -19.40 -10.61 -0.33
N LYS A 402 -19.53 -10.62 -1.65
CA LYS A 402 -18.48 -11.07 -2.57
C LYS A 402 -18.27 -10.02 -3.64
N ALA A 403 -17.04 -9.62 -3.86
CA ALA A 403 -16.69 -8.83 -5.03
C ALA A 403 -16.96 -9.67 -6.29
N LEU A 404 -17.78 -9.17 -7.19
CA LEU A 404 -18.13 -9.81 -8.45
C LEU A 404 -17.22 -9.37 -9.57
N LYS A 405 -16.99 -8.05 -9.68
CA LYS A 405 -16.13 -7.43 -10.68
C LYS A 405 -15.32 -6.30 -10.06
N VAL A 406 -14.09 -6.15 -10.55
CA VAL A 406 -13.19 -5.06 -10.14
C VAL A 406 -12.62 -4.39 -11.38
N TRP A 407 -12.75 -3.06 -11.42
CA TRP A 407 -12.16 -2.22 -12.44
C TRP A 407 -11.06 -1.34 -11.83
N ILE A 408 -9.99 -1.14 -12.59
CA ILE A 408 -8.94 -0.18 -12.31
C ILE A 408 -8.73 0.64 -13.59
N ASP A 409 -8.79 1.96 -13.48
CA ASP A 409 -8.77 2.87 -14.62
C ASP A 409 -9.75 2.45 -15.73
N GLY A 410 -10.94 1.98 -15.32
CA GLY A 410 -12.00 1.52 -16.20
C GLY A 410 -11.79 0.17 -16.90
N HIS A 411 -10.62 -0.45 -16.73
CA HIS A 411 -10.36 -1.81 -17.22
C HIS A 411 -10.76 -2.85 -16.19
N GLU A 412 -11.44 -3.92 -16.61
CA GLU A 412 -11.82 -5.04 -15.76
C GLU A 412 -10.62 -5.95 -15.49
N TYR A 413 -10.14 -5.98 -14.24
CA TYR A 413 -9.03 -6.83 -13.79
C TYR A 413 -9.46 -8.10 -13.06
N PHE A 414 -10.70 -8.13 -12.57
CA PHE A 414 -11.27 -9.31 -11.93
C PHE A 414 -12.74 -9.47 -12.30
N ASP A 415 -13.12 -10.70 -12.62
CA ASP A 415 -14.48 -11.15 -12.85
C ASP A 415 -14.64 -12.51 -12.18
N ARG A 416 -15.49 -12.60 -11.16
CA ARG A 416 -15.66 -13.82 -10.35
C ARG A 416 -16.24 -14.99 -11.14
N GLU A 417 -17.16 -14.73 -12.07
CA GLU A 417 -17.76 -15.78 -12.89
C GLU A 417 -16.69 -16.43 -13.78
N ARG A 418 -15.94 -15.59 -14.50
CA ARG A 418 -14.82 -16.04 -15.34
C ARG A 418 -13.71 -16.73 -14.51
N ASP A 419 -13.41 -16.24 -13.30
CA ASP A 419 -12.46 -16.89 -12.39
C ASP A 419 -12.91 -18.32 -12.05
N LEU A 420 -14.18 -18.49 -11.64
CA LEU A 420 -14.73 -19.79 -11.30
C LEU A 420 -14.74 -20.76 -12.50
N GLU A 421 -15.06 -20.28 -13.69
CA GLU A 421 -15.02 -21.08 -14.93
C GLU A 421 -13.61 -21.54 -15.31
N THR A 422 -12.59 -20.74 -14.99
CA THR A 422 -11.20 -21.06 -15.35
C THR A 422 -10.47 -21.92 -14.34
N ARG A 423 -10.90 -21.97 -13.08
CA ARG A 423 -10.26 -22.76 -12.01
C ARG A 423 -10.03 -24.24 -12.35
N PRO A 424 -10.99 -24.98 -12.95
CA PRO A 424 -10.74 -26.37 -13.31
C PRO A 424 -9.58 -26.55 -14.29
N LYS A 425 -9.38 -25.61 -15.20
CA LYS A 425 -8.25 -25.63 -16.15
C LYS A 425 -6.92 -25.41 -15.43
N PHE A 426 -6.87 -24.50 -14.47
CA PHE A 426 -5.67 -24.26 -13.66
C PHE A 426 -5.33 -25.45 -12.78
N GLU A 427 -6.33 -26.11 -12.16
CA GLU A 427 -6.08 -27.32 -11.38
C GLU A 427 -5.55 -28.47 -12.26
N GLN A 428 -6.06 -28.62 -13.47
CA GLN A 428 -5.53 -29.59 -14.42
C GLN A 428 -4.08 -29.28 -14.83
N GLN A 429 -3.77 -28.03 -15.12
CA GLN A 429 -2.39 -27.60 -15.45
C GLN A 429 -1.45 -27.82 -14.28
N LYS A 430 -1.86 -27.47 -13.07
CA LYS A 430 -1.11 -27.69 -11.83
C LYS A 430 -0.78 -29.18 -11.65
N LYS A 431 -1.78 -30.03 -11.82
CA LYS A 431 -1.59 -31.48 -11.75
C LYS A 431 -0.55 -31.96 -12.79
N MET A 432 -0.70 -31.52 -14.04
CA MET A 432 0.26 -31.89 -15.11
C MET A 432 1.69 -31.44 -14.79
N LEU A 433 1.87 -30.24 -14.23
CA LEU A 433 3.18 -29.72 -13.85
C LEU A 433 3.79 -30.50 -12.67
N LEU A 434 2.97 -30.83 -11.66
CA LEU A 434 3.40 -31.66 -10.53
C LEU A 434 3.77 -33.06 -10.96
N ASP A 435 2.99 -33.69 -11.84
CA ASP A 435 3.29 -35.01 -12.38
C ASP A 435 4.61 -35.00 -13.16
N LYS A 436 4.86 -33.94 -13.96
CA LYS A 436 6.09 -33.75 -14.69
C LYS A 436 7.31 -33.52 -13.77
N GLU A 437 7.14 -32.78 -12.68
CA GLU A 437 8.20 -32.56 -11.71
C GLU A 437 8.54 -33.82 -10.93
N ASN A 438 7.52 -34.57 -10.49
CA ASN A 438 7.66 -35.83 -9.77
C ASN A 438 8.27 -36.95 -10.66
N ALA A 439 8.08 -36.88 -11.98
CA ALA A 439 8.66 -37.82 -12.93
C ALA A 439 10.16 -37.57 -13.22
N LYS A 440 10.71 -36.45 -12.78
CA LYS A 440 12.14 -36.18 -12.88
C LYS A 440 12.90 -37.15 -11.94
N PRO A 441 13.95 -37.85 -12.41
CA PRO A 441 14.78 -38.65 -11.52
C PRO A 441 15.31 -37.78 -10.39
N ALA A 442 15.26 -38.27 -9.16
CA ALA A 442 15.82 -37.58 -8.01
C ALA A 442 17.28 -37.16 -8.35
N LYS A 443 17.57 -35.87 -8.28
CA LYS A 443 18.95 -35.41 -8.43
C LYS A 443 19.78 -36.13 -7.38
N SER A 444 20.79 -36.91 -7.84
CA SER A 444 21.76 -37.49 -6.93
C SER A 444 22.25 -36.41 -5.95
N PRO A 445 22.45 -36.72 -4.68
CA PRO A 445 23.01 -35.75 -3.76
C PRO A 445 24.41 -35.36 -4.21
N GLY A 446 24.48 -34.32 -5.04
CA GLY A 446 25.75 -33.73 -5.42
C GLY A 446 26.36 -33.05 -4.21
N ALA A 447 27.64 -33.23 -4.01
CA ALA A 447 28.44 -32.71 -2.91
C ALA A 447 28.02 -31.32 -2.44
N GLY A 448 27.79 -31.22 -1.14
CA GLY A 448 27.18 -30.08 -0.48
C GLY A 448 27.81 -28.74 -0.79
N ARG A 449 26.93 -27.79 -1.13
CA ARG A 449 27.18 -26.38 -0.83
C ARG A 449 26.87 -26.16 0.67
N PRO A 450 27.71 -25.46 1.43
CA PRO A 450 27.40 -25.18 2.82
C PRO A 450 26.16 -24.25 2.92
N GLY A 451 25.18 -24.74 3.59
CA GLY A 451 24.18 -24.09 4.40
C GLY A 451 23.50 -22.81 3.92
N THR A 452 22.29 -22.95 3.37
CA THR A 452 21.17 -22.08 3.76
C THR A 452 20.03 -23.00 4.19
N ASN A 453 19.94 -23.24 5.49
CA ASN A 453 18.78 -23.90 6.09
C ASN A 453 17.63 -22.89 6.15
N SER A 454 16.78 -22.88 5.14
CA SER A 454 15.42 -22.41 5.26
C SER A 454 14.54 -23.63 5.54
N ALA A 455 14.39 -23.98 6.81
CA ALA A 455 13.39 -24.94 7.23
C ALA A 455 12.01 -24.27 7.10
N VAL A 456 11.27 -24.61 6.06
CA VAL A 456 9.82 -24.37 5.99
C VAL A 456 9.20 -25.32 7.01
N THR A 457 8.76 -24.78 8.13
CA THR A 457 7.98 -25.52 9.13
C THR A 457 6.57 -25.71 8.58
N PRO A 458 6.04 -26.94 8.48
CA PRO A 458 4.65 -27.13 8.13
C PRO A 458 3.75 -26.58 9.23
N ILE A 459 2.77 -25.78 8.84
CA ILE A 459 1.70 -25.34 9.74
C ILE A 459 0.93 -26.59 10.14
N GLY A 460 1.04 -26.97 11.42
CA GLY A 460 0.33 -28.07 12.00
C GLY A 460 -1.18 -27.82 11.97
N GLU A 461 -1.93 -28.84 11.54
CA GLU A 461 -3.37 -28.93 11.67
C GLU A 461 -3.77 -28.72 13.14
N ALA A 462 -4.51 -27.66 13.39
CA ALA A 462 -5.22 -27.49 14.66
C ALA A 462 -6.47 -28.37 14.63
N THR A 463 -6.40 -29.53 15.22
CA THR A 463 -7.58 -30.33 15.58
C THR A 463 -8.21 -29.80 16.85
N ARG A 464 -9.51 -29.48 16.74
CA ARG A 464 -10.55 -29.16 17.71
C ARG A 464 -10.61 -27.76 18.28
#